data_8f9fffa7dc2663acce2e581e8407ea92
#
_entry.id   8f9fffa7dc2663acce2e581e8407ea92
#
_cell.length_a   1.000
_cell.length_b   1.000
_cell.length_c   1.000
_cell.angle_alpha   90.00
_cell.angle_beta   90.00
_cell.angle_gamma   90.00
#
_symmetry.space_group_name_H-M   'P 1'
#
loop_
_entity.id
_entity.type
_entity.pdbx_description
1 polymer ?
#
loop_
_entity_poly.entity_id
_entity_poly.type
_entity_poly.pdbx_seq_one_letter_code
_entity_poly.pdbx_strand_id
1 'polypeptide(L)' 'MDASRVVKTMLAAAGKKQIELAAYFGTTPQNMTNKMTRGSWSTEDLVKAATFCGAQVVVQLPDGNVITL' A
#
# COMPACT_ATOMS: atom_id res chain seq x y z
N MET A 1 -6.72 3.32 11.43
CA MET A 1 -5.50 3.31 10.58
C MET A 1 -5.76 4.14 9.33
N ASP A 2 -4.84 4.96 8.96
CA ASP A 2 -4.89 5.69 7.68
C ASP A 2 -4.09 4.90 6.64
N ALA A 3 -4.77 4.11 5.85
CA ALA A 3 -4.14 3.24 4.85
C ALA A 3 -3.42 4.04 3.76
N SER A 4 -3.98 5.18 3.35
CA SER A 4 -3.33 6.04 2.36
C SER A 4 -1.99 6.56 2.86
N ARG A 5 -1.90 6.92 4.15
CA ARG A 5 -0.66 7.36 4.76
C ARG A 5 0.38 6.23 4.77
N VAL A 6 -0.04 5.01 5.09
CA VAL A 6 0.83 3.83 5.06
C VAL A 6 1.38 3.62 3.65
N VAL A 7 0.52 3.68 2.63
CA VAL A 7 0.94 3.51 1.24
C VAL A 7 1.90 4.61 0.80
N LYS A 8 1.63 5.86 1.15
CA LYS A 8 2.54 6.98 0.84
C LYS A 8 3.91 6.78 1.49
N THR A 9 3.92 6.31 2.73
CA THR A 9 5.17 6.03 3.47
C THR A 9 5.96 4.91 2.79
N MET A 10 5.29 3.84 2.37
CA MET A 10 5.93 2.74 1.64
C MET A 10 6.54 3.20 0.32
N LEU A 11 5.81 4.01 -0.44
CA LEU A 11 6.31 4.56 -1.70
C LEU A 11 7.56 5.40 -1.48
N ALA A 12 7.54 6.29 -0.49
CA ALA A 12 8.68 7.13 -0.17
C ALA A 12 9.90 6.28 0.23
N ALA A 13 9.69 5.28 1.08
CA ALA A 13 10.76 4.39 1.53
C ALA A 13 11.35 3.57 0.38
N ALA A 14 10.53 3.19 -0.60
CA ALA A 14 10.96 2.43 -1.77
C ALA A 14 11.52 3.30 -2.90
N GLY A 15 11.47 4.62 -2.76
CA GLY A 15 11.89 5.54 -3.82
C GLY A 15 10.99 5.48 -5.04
N LYS A 16 9.71 5.13 -4.86
CA LYS A 16 8.74 4.97 -5.95
C LYS A 16 7.69 6.06 -5.91
N LYS A 17 7.07 6.30 -7.07
CA LYS A 17 6.10 7.38 -7.25
C LYS A 17 4.68 6.83 -7.30
N GLN A 18 3.72 7.67 -6.93
CA GLN A 18 2.30 7.32 -6.97
C GLN A 18 1.84 6.98 -8.39
N ILE A 19 2.38 7.66 -9.41
CA ILE A 19 2.06 7.36 -10.81
C ILE A 19 2.51 5.95 -11.20
N GLU A 20 3.64 5.49 -10.67
CA GLU A 20 4.13 4.13 -10.90
C GLU A 20 3.23 3.10 -10.23
N LEU A 21 2.72 3.42 -9.04
CA LEU A 21 1.76 2.56 -8.34
C LEU A 21 0.45 2.46 -9.14
N ALA A 22 -0.02 3.57 -9.72
CA ALA A 22 -1.21 3.57 -10.56
C ALA A 22 -1.04 2.59 -11.73
N ALA A 23 0.11 2.63 -12.40
CA ALA A 23 0.42 1.72 -13.51
C ALA A 23 0.44 0.26 -13.04
N TYR A 24 1.03 0.00 -11.87
CA TYR A 24 1.09 -1.35 -11.29
C TYR A 24 -0.32 -1.89 -10.98
N PHE A 25 -1.23 -1.01 -10.54
CA PHE A 25 -2.62 -1.37 -10.28
C PHE A 25 -3.46 -1.46 -11.56
N GLY A 26 -2.90 -1.11 -12.72
CA GLY A 26 -3.64 -1.09 -13.97
C GLY A 26 -4.71 -0.01 -14.03
N THR A 27 -4.48 1.12 -13.37
CA THR A 27 -5.41 2.23 -13.30
C THR A 27 -4.74 3.54 -13.73
N THR A 28 -5.53 4.62 -13.80
CA THR A 28 -5.03 5.94 -14.19
C THR A 28 -4.45 6.67 -12.98
N PRO A 29 -3.52 7.65 -13.21
CA PRO A 29 -3.03 8.49 -12.13
C PRO A 29 -4.16 9.21 -11.37
N GLN A 30 -5.19 9.66 -12.07
CA GLN A 30 -6.33 10.33 -11.45
C GLN A 30 -7.11 9.40 -10.54
N ASN A 31 -7.34 8.15 -10.98
CA ASN A 31 -8.03 7.16 -10.15
C ASN A 31 -7.23 6.83 -8.90
N MET A 32 -5.91 6.75 -9.02
CA MET A 32 -5.04 6.51 -7.86
C MET A 32 -5.09 7.70 -6.88
N THR A 33 -5.09 8.94 -7.39
CA THR A 33 -5.24 10.13 -6.56
C THR A 33 -6.57 10.09 -5.81
N ASN A 34 -7.66 9.72 -6.49
CA ASN A 34 -8.98 9.57 -5.86
C ASN A 34 -8.97 8.50 -4.77
N LYS A 35 -8.32 7.38 -5.03
CA LYS A 35 -8.18 6.28 -4.05
C LYS A 35 -7.42 6.75 -2.81
N MET A 36 -6.35 7.50 -2.99
CA MET A 36 -5.59 8.09 -1.89
C MET A 36 -6.43 9.06 -1.07
N THR A 37 -7.21 9.91 -1.74
CA THR A 37 -8.06 10.91 -1.09
C THR A 37 -9.19 10.24 -0.29
N ARG A 38 -9.83 9.22 -0.86
CA ARG A 38 -10.93 8.50 -0.19
C ARG A 38 -10.46 7.56 0.90
N GLY A 39 -9.21 7.11 0.82
CA GLY A 39 -8.70 6.09 1.73
C GLY A 39 -9.35 4.72 1.53
N SER A 40 -9.81 4.42 0.33
CA SER A 40 -10.54 3.18 0.01
C SER A 40 -9.58 2.04 -0.33
N TRP A 41 -8.90 1.54 0.71
CA TRP A 41 -7.92 0.46 0.59
C TRP A 41 -8.45 -0.80 1.24
N SER A 42 -8.60 -1.86 0.45
CA SER A 42 -8.85 -3.20 0.99
C SER A 42 -7.54 -3.80 1.49
N THR A 43 -7.63 -4.89 2.24
CA THR A 43 -6.43 -5.65 2.64
C THR A 43 -5.66 -6.13 1.41
N GLU A 44 -6.36 -6.61 0.38
CA GLU A 44 -5.73 -7.05 -0.88
C GLU A 44 -4.97 -5.91 -1.55
N ASP A 45 -5.56 -4.71 -1.56
CA ASP A 45 -4.91 -3.53 -2.13
C ASP A 45 -3.65 -3.17 -1.36
N LEU A 46 -3.68 -3.24 -0.03
CA LEU A 46 -2.51 -2.98 0.81
C LEU A 46 -1.39 -3.99 0.54
N VAL A 47 -1.73 -5.27 0.46
CA VAL A 47 -0.77 -6.33 0.14
C VAL A 47 -0.15 -6.10 -1.25
N LYS A 48 -0.96 -5.72 -2.22
CA LYS A 48 -0.50 -5.43 -3.58
C LYS A 48 0.45 -4.24 -3.61
N ALA A 49 0.10 -3.15 -2.92
CA ALA A 49 0.96 -1.97 -2.82
C ALA A 49 2.27 -2.30 -2.10
N ALA A 50 2.21 -3.08 -1.03
CA ALA A 50 3.39 -3.52 -0.29
C ALA A 50 4.32 -4.36 -1.19
N THR A 51 3.77 -5.30 -1.94
CA THR A 51 4.54 -6.12 -2.89
C THR A 51 5.27 -5.25 -3.90
N PHE A 52 4.59 -4.24 -4.44
CA PHE A 52 5.20 -3.28 -5.35
C PHE A 52 6.38 -2.54 -4.73
N CYS A 53 6.30 -2.23 -3.44
CA CYS A 53 7.33 -1.50 -2.69
C CYS A 53 8.40 -2.41 -2.07
N GLY A 54 8.33 -3.72 -2.28
CA GLY A 54 9.24 -4.67 -1.62
C GLY A 54 9.02 -4.81 -0.13
N ALA A 55 7.82 -4.48 0.34
CA ALA A 55 7.40 -4.54 1.74
C ALA A 55 6.43 -5.70 1.98
N GLN A 56 6.02 -5.88 3.23
CA GLN A 56 5.05 -6.89 3.61
C GLN A 56 4.01 -6.28 4.54
N VAL A 57 2.79 -6.80 4.46
CA VAL A 57 1.74 -6.48 5.43
C VAL A 57 1.65 -7.66 6.39
N VAL A 58 1.82 -7.39 7.66
CA VAL A 58 1.88 -8.43 8.69
C VAL A 58 0.98 -8.08 9.87
N VAL A 59 0.54 -9.12 10.56
CA VAL A 59 -0.09 -9.01 11.86
C VAL A 59 0.88 -9.56 12.89
N GLN A 60 1.27 -8.73 13.85
CA GLN A 60 2.16 -9.15 14.93
C GLN A 60 1.33 -9.53 16.14
N LEU A 61 1.50 -10.75 16.64
CA LEU A 61 0.79 -11.25 17.80
C LEU A 61 1.50 -10.88 19.10
N PRO A 62 0.77 -10.88 20.24
CA PRO A 62 1.39 -10.51 21.53
C PRO A 62 2.53 -11.43 21.96
N ASP A 63 2.57 -12.66 21.46
CA ASP A 63 3.61 -13.64 21.78
C ASP A 63 4.87 -13.49 20.89
N GLY A 64 4.88 -12.50 20.00
CA GLY A 64 5.99 -12.25 19.10
C GLY A 64 5.87 -12.93 17.74
N ASN A 65 4.92 -13.81 17.55
CA ASN A 65 4.69 -14.44 16.26
C ASN A 65 4.13 -13.44 15.26
N VAL A 66 4.41 -13.64 13.97
CA VAL A 66 4.01 -12.75 12.89
C VAL A 66 3.26 -13.56 11.83
N ILE A 67 2.11 -13.03 11.41
CA ILE A 67 1.33 -13.56 10.29
C ILE A 67 1.54 -12.63 9.10
N THR A 68 2.11 -13.14 8.02
CA THR A 68 2.26 -12.37 6.78
C THR A 68 1.00 -12.53 5.93
N LEU A 69 0.44 -11.41 5.51
CA LEU A 69 -0.77 -11.39 4.69
C LEU A 69 -0.49 -11.51 3.20
#